data_66943d3b3454b013b53b90b96a0a84b5
#
_entry.id   66943d3b3454b013b53b90b96a0a84b5
#
_cell.length_a   1.000
_cell.length_b   1.000
_cell.length_c   1.000
_cell.angle_alpha   90.00
_cell.angle_beta   90.00
_cell.angle_gamma   90.00
#
_symmetry.space_group_name_H-M   'P 1'
#
loop_
_entity.id
_entity.type
_entity.pdbx_description
1 polymer ?
#
loop_
_entity_poly.entity_id
_entity_poly.type
_entity_poly.pdbx_seq_one_letter_code
_entity_poly.pdbx_strand_id
1 'polypeptide(L)'
;MEKLIPNQSYHIFNHANGFENIFKEDRNFKYFLEKYEEYICPIAETYAYCLMPNHFHLVIRIRKREVIEKLIRRKLNFSKVSLDFGKVGLINEENIDDKSIELFLSKQFANLFSSYTQSFNKVYKRRGSLFIKNFKREAILDKEYFLNAIVYVHRNPIHHGFCTQFSDWCYTSYSEIKEQKSDIIELTKLFKVFDGHLNYLNFHTQQLIKFNQSVELEAPL
;
A
#
# COMPACT_ATOMS: atom_id res chain seq x y z
N MET A 1 -17.32 -5.07 -1.24
CA MET A 1 -15.89 -4.72 -1.08
C MET A 1 -15.42 -5.36 0.21
N GLU A 2 -14.23 -5.96 0.20
CA GLU A 2 -13.67 -6.60 1.39
C GLU A 2 -13.42 -5.58 2.51
N LYS A 3 -13.67 -5.96 3.77
CA LYS A 3 -13.53 -5.07 4.92
C LYS A 3 -12.08 -5.04 5.38
N LEU A 4 -11.60 -3.86 5.81
CA LEU A 4 -10.32 -3.77 6.52
C LEU A 4 -10.51 -4.19 7.97
N ILE A 5 -9.79 -5.23 8.39
CA ILE A 5 -9.90 -5.84 9.71
C ILE A 5 -8.55 -5.73 10.43
N PRO A 6 -8.50 -5.37 11.73
CA PRO A 6 -7.28 -5.38 12.51
C PRO A 6 -6.54 -6.73 12.45
N ASN A 7 -5.21 -6.66 12.42
CA ASN A 7 -4.32 -7.82 12.37
C ASN A 7 -4.40 -8.69 11.10
N GLN A 8 -5.15 -8.26 10.07
CA GLN A 8 -5.26 -8.92 8.77
C GLN A 8 -4.30 -8.30 7.77
N SER A 9 -3.66 -9.13 6.93
CA SER A 9 -2.81 -8.70 5.81
C SER A 9 -3.63 -8.54 4.52
N TYR A 10 -3.22 -7.57 3.69
CA TYR A 10 -3.90 -7.25 2.44
C TYR A 10 -2.91 -6.92 1.34
N HIS A 11 -3.24 -7.33 0.12
CA HIS A 11 -2.76 -6.71 -1.10
C HIS A 11 -3.71 -5.58 -1.47
N ILE A 12 -3.20 -4.35 -1.54
CA ILE A 12 -3.97 -3.14 -1.85
C ILE A 12 -3.44 -2.53 -3.13
N PHE A 13 -4.35 -2.15 -4.03
CA PHE A 13 -3.97 -1.48 -5.26
C PHE A 13 -5.06 -0.54 -5.76
N ASN A 14 -4.66 0.45 -6.56
CA ASN A 14 -5.57 1.34 -7.25
C ASN A 14 -4.92 1.89 -8.53
N HIS A 15 -5.75 2.29 -9.47
CA HIS A 15 -5.36 2.84 -10.76
C HIS A 15 -5.82 4.29 -10.93
N ALA A 16 -5.19 4.95 -11.90
CA ALA A 16 -5.68 6.21 -12.43
C ALA A 16 -7.12 6.08 -12.93
N ASN A 17 -7.89 7.14 -12.79
CA ASN A 17 -9.19 7.26 -13.41
C ASN A 17 -9.01 7.68 -14.88
N GLY A 18 -9.13 6.73 -15.80
CA GLY A 18 -8.81 6.89 -17.21
C GLY A 18 -7.35 6.53 -17.53
N PHE A 19 -6.79 7.14 -18.57
CA PHE A 19 -5.46 6.81 -19.11
C PHE A 19 -4.33 7.71 -18.57
N GLU A 20 -4.58 8.43 -17.49
CA GLU A 20 -3.61 9.39 -16.95
C GLU A 20 -2.50 8.70 -16.15
N ASN A 21 -1.33 9.31 -16.15
CA ASN A 21 -0.32 9.01 -15.16
C ASN A 21 -0.62 9.76 -13.85
N ILE A 22 -0.72 9.03 -12.76
CA ILE A 22 -0.86 9.59 -11.40
C ILE A 22 0.50 9.99 -10.82
N PHE A 23 1.58 9.44 -11.36
CA PHE A 23 2.95 9.82 -11.06
C PHE A 23 3.63 10.22 -12.37
N LYS A 24 3.93 11.51 -12.54
CA LYS A 24 4.53 12.09 -13.77
C LYS A 24 6.00 12.43 -13.59
N GLU A 25 6.43 12.72 -12.39
CA GLU A 25 7.77 13.17 -12.02
C GLU A 25 8.10 12.75 -10.58
N ASP A 26 9.39 12.72 -10.26
CA ASP A 26 9.94 12.34 -8.95
C ASP A 26 9.18 12.91 -7.75
N ARG A 27 8.85 14.20 -7.79
CA ARG A 27 8.13 14.85 -6.69
C ARG A 27 6.74 14.26 -6.43
N ASN A 28 6.11 13.64 -7.44
CA ASN A 28 4.81 12.99 -7.26
C ASN A 28 4.94 11.72 -6.43
N PHE A 29 5.94 10.89 -6.73
CA PHE A 29 6.23 9.67 -5.97
C PHE A 29 6.59 9.99 -4.52
N LYS A 30 7.51 10.95 -4.31
CA LYS A 30 7.93 11.39 -2.98
C LYS A 30 6.75 11.92 -2.16
N TYR A 31 5.95 12.81 -2.75
CA TYR A 31 4.78 13.37 -2.06
C TYR A 31 3.72 12.32 -1.74
N PHE A 32 3.53 11.31 -2.61
CA PHE A 32 2.63 10.21 -2.30
C PHE A 32 3.13 9.40 -1.09
N LEU A 33 4.43 9.09 -1.02
CA LEU A 33 5.03 8.38 0.13
C LEU A 33 4.97 9.21 1.40
N GLU A 34 5.21 10.53 1.37
CA GLU A 34 5.00 11.42 2.53
C GLU A 34 3.56 11.34 3.05
N LYS A 35 2.56 11.36 2.15
CA LYS A 35 1.16 11.22 2.55
C LYS A 35 0.80 9.80 2.98
N TYR A 36 1.47 8.80 2.44
CA TYR A 36 1.36 7.43 2.86
C TYR A 36 1.87 7.26 4.31
N GLU A 37 3.01 7.80 4.63
CA GLU A 37 3.54 7.82 6.01
C GLU A 37 2.58 8.53 6.97
N GLU A 38 2.02 9.67 6.58
CA GLU A 38 1.08 10.43 7.42
C GLU A 38 -0.21 9.67 7.73
N TYR A 39 -0.81 9.01 6.73
CA TYR A 39 -2.15 8.43 6.87
C TYR A 39 -2.15 6.92 7.07
N ILE A 40 -1.20 6.19 6.49
CA ILE A 40 -1.24 4.73 6.45
C ILE A 40 -0.27 4.09 7.45
N CYS A 41 0.96 4.55 7.59
CA CYS A 41 1.91 3.97 8.54
C CYS A 41 1.41 3.93 10.00
N PRO A 42 0.61 4.90 10.48
CA PRO A 42 0.01 4.79 11.81
C PRO A 42 -0.97 3.62 11.98
N ILE A 43 -1.69 3.23 10.91
CA ILE A 43 -2.75 2.22 10.95
C ILE A 43 -2.32 0.85 10.41
N ALA A 44 -1.21 0.79 9.68
CA ALA A 44 -0.75 -0.43 9.03
C ALA A 44 0.77 -0.59 9.12
N GLU A 45 1.22 -1.83 9.06
CA GLU A 45 2.59 -2.25 8.84
C GLU A 45 2.76 -2.49 7.35
N THR A 46 3.80 -1.95 6.73
CA THR A 46 4.06 -2.10 5.30
C THR A 46 5.14 -3.13 5.07
N TYR A 47 4.92 -4.04 4.12
CA TYR A 47 5.85 -5.12 3.78
C TYR A 47 6.40 -5.01 2.36
N ALA A 48 5.64 -4.41 1.45
CA ALA A 48 6.10 -4.08 0.11
C ALA A 48 5.27 -2.94 -0.48
N TYR A 49 5.88 -2.13 -1.33
CA TYR A 49 5.18 -1.22 -2.21
C TYR A 49 5.82 -1.15 -3.59
N CYS A 50 5.01 -0.79 -4.57
CA CYS A 50 5.41 -0.43 -5.92
C CYS A 50 4.52 0.70 -6.44
N LEU A 51 5.14 1.79 -6.86
CA LEU A 51 4.46 2.93 -7.50
C LEU A 51 4.79 2.92 -8.98
N MET A 52 3.79 2.66 -9.81
CA MET A 52 3.86 2.67 -11.27
C MET A 52 3.26 3.98 -11.81
N PRO A 53 3.59 4.43 -13.02
CA PRO A 53 3.12 5.73 -13.51
C PRO A 53 1.61 5.95 -13.37
N ASN A 54 0.79 4.93 -13.57
CA ASN A 54 -0.68 5.03 -13.58
C ASN A 54 -1.39 4.19 -12.51
N HIS A 55 -0.66 3.45 -11.66
CA HIS A 55 -1.21 2.63 -10.57
C HIS A 55 -0.20 2.39 -9.46
N PHE A 56 -0.63 1.77 -8.37
CA PHE A 56 0.26 1.35 -7.30
C PHE A 56 -0.22 0.03 -6.69
N HIS A 57 0.73 -0.68 -6.06
CA HIS A 57 0.50 -1.90 -5.28
C HIS A 57 1.16 -1.79 -3.92
N LEU A 58 0.50 -2.32 -2.88
CA LEU A 58 0.98 -2.36 -1.50
C LEU A 58 0.71 -3.73 -0.91
N VAL A 59 1.64 -4.28 -0.13
CA VAL A 59 1.38 -5.37 0.80
C VAL A 59 1.48 -4.80 2.21
N ILE A 60 0.37 -4.81 2.93
CA ILE A 60 0.27 -4.25 4.28
C ILE A 60 -0.39 -5.23 5.24
N ARG A 61 -0.19 -5.00 6.54
CA ARG A 61 -0.97 -5.62 7.61
C ARG A 61 -1.58 -4.54 8.49
N ILE A 62 -2.88 -4.55 8.65
CA ILE A 62 -3.54 -3.62 9.57
C ILE A 62 -3.02 -3.90 10.99
N ARG A 63 -2.68 -2.85 11.72
CA ARG A 63 -2.20 -2.97 13.10
C ARG A 63 -3.25 -3.60 13.98
N LYS A 64 -2.82 -4.10 15.17
CA LYS A 64 -3.71 -4.70 16.15
C LYS A 64 -4.81 -3.74 16.58
N ARG A 65 -5.95 -4.30 16.98
CA ARG A 65 -7.14 -3.57 17.41
C ARG A 65 -6.83 -2.48 18.45
N GLU A 66 -6.03 -2.82 19.45
CA GLU A 66 -5.71 -1.90 20.55
C GLU A 66 -4.97 -0.64 20.05
N VAL A 67 -4.13 -0.80 19.02
CA VAL A 67 -3.42 0.33 18.40
C VAL A 67 -4.41 1.22 17.65
N ILE A 68 -5.32 0.63 16.89
CA ILE A 68 -6.33 1.39 16.12
C ILE A 68 -7.29 2.12 17.06
N GLU A 69 -7.77 1.46 18.10
CA GLU A 69 -8.64 2.10 19.12
C GLU A 69 -7.95 3.29 19.80
N LYS A 70 -6.66 3.12 20.16
CA LYS A 70 -5.87 4.23 20.73
C LYS A 70 -5.76 5.42 19.78
N LEU A 71 -5.59 5.17 18.48
CA LEU A 71 -5.56 6.24 17.47
C LEU A 71 -6.92 6.94 17.33
N ILE A 72 -8.02 6.17 17.34
CA ILE A 72 -9.38 6.72 17.30
C ILE A 72 -9.61 7.62 18.51
N ARG A 73 -9.36 7.13 19.74
CA ARG A 73 -9.51 7.89 20.98
C ARG A 73 -8.68 9.18 20.97
N ARG A 74 -7.41 9.09 20.53
CA ARG A 74 -6.55 10.26 20.40
C ARG A 74 -7.14 11.32 19.47
N LYS A 75 -7.70 10.91 18.32
CA LYS A 75 -8.33 11.86 17.38
C LYS A 75 -9.63 12.46 17.94
N LEU A 76 -10.43 11.69 18.65
CA LEU A 76 -11.63 12.18 19.33
C LEU A 76 -11.29 13.25 20.36
N ASN A 77 -10.29 13.02 21.21
CA ASN A 77 -9.85 13.96 22.23
C ASN A 77 -9.29 15.27 21.66
N PHE A 78 -8.59 15.21 20.51
CA PHE A 78 -8.07 16.41 19.87
C PHE A 78 -9.14 17.25 19.18
N SER A 79 -10.19 16.63 18.66
CA SER A 79 -11.21 17.37 17.89
C SER A 79 -12.26 18.05 18.78
N LYS A 80 -12.37 17.69 20.08
CA LYS A 80 -13.48 18.06 20.99
C LYS A 80 -14.88 17.93 20.37
N VAL A 81 -14.94 17.31 19.19
CA VAL A 81 -16.12 17.07 18.37
C VAL A 81 -16.04 15.62 17.93
N SER A 82 -17.17 14.94 17.96
CA SER A 82 -17.31 13.61 17.38
C SER A 82 -16.71 13.57 15.97
N LEU A 83 -15.94 12.52 15.66
CA LEU A 83 -15.45 12.30 14.30
C LEU A 83 -16.67 12.07 13.40
N ASP A 84 -16.98 13.05 12.57
CA ASP A 84 -18.02 12.93 11.57
C ASP A 84 -17.50 12.15 10.37
N PHE A 85 -18.04 10.94 10.17
CA PHE A 85 -17.84 10.11 9.00
C PHE A 85 -18.97 10.27 7.97
N GLY A 86 -19.71 11.38 8.01
CA GLY A 86 -20.86 11.66 7.14
C GLY A 86 -22.08 10.80 7.51
N LYS A 87 -22.78 10.27 6.51
CA LYS A 87 -24.02 9.49 6.69
C LYS A 87 -23.92 8.22 7.56
N VAL A 88 -22.74 7.88 8.07
CA VAL A 88 -22.47 6.58 8.71
C VAL A 88 -22.50 6.63 10.24
N GLY A 89 -22.59 7.81 10.84
CA GLY A 89 -22.74 7.98 12.28
C GLY A 89 -21.49 8.46 13.00
N LEU A 90 -21.67 8.82 14.25
CA LEU A 90 -20.66 9.34 15.16
C LEU A 90 -19.95 8.16 15.86
N ILE A 91 -18.62 8.13 15.83
CA ILE A 91 -17.88 7.22 16.71
C ILE A 91 -17.90 7.82 18.12
N ASN A 92 -18.35 7.03 19.10
CA ASN A 92 -18.32 7.39 20.49
C ASN A 92 -17.12 6.75 21.19
N GLU A 93 -16.45 7.48 22.10
CA GLU A 93 -15.30 6.97 22.88
C GLU A 93 -15.65 5.73 23.72
N GLU A 94 -16.89 5.61 24.17
CA GLU A 94 -17.35 4.53 25.05
C GLU A 94 -17.54 3.21 24.30
N ASN A 95 -17.79 3.24 22.98
CA ASN A 95 -18.08 2.04 22.21
C ASN A 95 -17.46 2.13 20.80
N ILE A 96 -16.20 1.70 20.68
CA ILE A 96 -15.53 1.55 19.40
C ILE A 96 -15.77 0.13 18.88
N ASP A 97 -16.82 -0.05 18.11
CA ASP A 97 -17.19 -1.32 17.48
C ASP A 97 -16.41 -1.58 16.18
N ASP A 98 -16.57 -2.76 15.59
CA ASP A 98 -15.90 -3.17 14.36
C ASP A 98 -16.23 -2.25 13.17
N LYS A 99 -17.46 -1.73 13.13
CA LYS A 99 -17.89 -0.79 12.10
C LYS A 99 -17.16 0.55 12.23
N SER A 100 -17.00 1.05 13.44
CA SER A 100 -16.22 2.26 13.73
C SER A 100 -14.77 2.12 13.32
N ILE A 101 -14.16 0.96 13.57
CA ILE A 101 -12.79 0.64 13.16
C ILE A 101 -12.69 0.61 11.64
N GLU A 102 -13.57 -0.12 10.94
CA GLU A 102 -13.57 -0.20 9.47
C GLU A 102 -13.70 1.19 8.83
N LEU A 103 -14.60 2.02 9.34
CA LEU A 103 -14.80 3.38 8.87
C LEU A 103 -13.56 4.25 9.07
N PHE A 104 -12.95 4.17 10.25
CA PHE A 104 -11.72 4.89 10.55
C PHE A 104 -10.59 4.48 9.60
N LEU A 105 -10.38 3.17 9.40
CA LEU A 105 -9.37 2.64 8.49
C LEU A 105 -9.61 3.10 7.04
N SER A 106 -10.84 2.95 6.56
CA SER A 106 -11.24 3.39 5.21
C SER A 106 -11.07 4.90 5.03
N LYS A 107 -11.30 5.70 6.07
CA LYS A 107 -11.11 7.15 6.05
C LYS A 107 -9.62 7.53 5.91
N GLN A 108 -8.68 6.76 6.50
CA GLN A 108 -7.26 7.06 6.33
C GLN A 108 -6.85 6.89 4.84
N PHE A 109 -7.29 5.84 4.17
CA PHE A 109 -7.06 5.68 2.72
C PHE A 109 -7.74 6.78 1.91
N ALA A 110 -8.98 7.15 2.25
CA ALA A 110 -9.67 8.26 1.60
C ALA A 110 -8.91 9.59 1.77
N ASN A 111 -8.32 9.83 2.94
CA ASN A 111 -7.50 11.01 3.22
C ASN A 111 -6.22 11.00 2.37
N LEU A 112 -5.50 9.87 2.29
CA LEU A 112 -4.34 9.70 1.41
C LEU A 112 -4.69 10.08 -0.03
N PHE A 113 -5.72 9.45 -0.60
CA PHE A 113 -6.09 9.68 -2.00
C PHE A 113 -6.60 11.09 -2.25
N SER A 114 -7.39 11.65 -1.33
CA SER A 114 -7.91 13.00 -1.44
C SER A 114 -6.78 14.04 -1.36
N SER A 115 -5.90 13.92 -0.37
CA SER A 115 -4.76 14.83 -0.19
C SER A 115 -3.84 14.83 -1.40
N TYR A 116 -3.48 13.63 -1.90
CA TYR A 116 -2.67 13.50 -3.10
C TYR A 116 -3.37 14.09 -4.33
N THR A 117 -4.65 13.74 -4.56
CA THR A 117 -5.44 14.24 -5.71
C THR A 117 -5.55 15.76 -5.70
N GLN A 118 -5.80 16.38 -4.55
CA GLN A 118 -5.90 17.84 -4.44
C GLN A 118 -4.59 18.52 -4.82
N SER A 119 -3.46 18.03 -4.31
CA SER A 119 -2.13 18.55 -4.65
C SER A 119 -1.82 18.36 -6.12
N PHE A 120 -2.04 17.17 -6.66
CA PHE A 120 -1.83 16.85 -8.07
C PHE A 120 -2.68 17.73 -8.98
N ASN A 121 -3.96 17.88 -8.68
CA ASN A 121 -4.87 18.72 -9.47
C ASN A 121 -4.45 20.20 -9.47
N LYS A 122 -3.97 20.70 -8.32
CA LYS A 122 -3.46 22.07 -8.20
C LYS A 122 -2.21 22.28 -9.09
N VAL A 123 -1.25 21.35 -9.01
CA VAL A 123 0.02 21.43 -9.77
C VAL A 123 -0.23 21.35 -11.27
N TYR A 124 -1.06 20.42 -11.72
CA TYR A 124 -1.29 20.16 -13.14
C TYR A 124 -2.54 20.86 -13.72
N LYS A 125 -3.13 21.81 -12.97
CA LYS A 125 -4.33 22.58 -13.37
C LYS A 125 -5.48 21.69 -13.82
N ARG A 126 -5.64 20.55 -13.14
CA ARG A 126 -6.60 19.50 -13.42
C ARG A 126 -7.80 19.58 -12.46
N ARG A 127 -8.92 18.95 -12.80
CA ARG A 127 -10.12 18.84 -11.96
C ARG A 127 -10.62 17.39 -11.93
N GLY A 128 -11.38 17.05 -10.90
CA GLY A 128 -12.03 15.74 -10.75
C GLY A 128 -11.17 14.67 -10.08
N SER A 129 -11.69 13.44 -10.06
CA SER A 129 -11.04 12.29 -9.43
C SER A 129 -9.77 11.90 -10.18
N LEU A 130 -8.70 11.62 -9.45
CA LEU A 130 -7.44 11.12 -10.01
C LEU A 130 -7.40 9.59 -9.99
N PHE A 131 -7.96 8.98 -8.94
CA PHE A 131 -8.01 7.53 -8.76
C PHE A 131 -9.38 6.96 -9.13
N ILE A 132 -9.40 5.68 -9.53
CA ILE A 132 -10.63 4.91 -9.64
C ILE A 132 -11.30 4.87 -8.26
N LYS A 133 -12.61 5.10 -8.26
CA LYS A 133 -13.42 5.05 -7.04
C LYS A 133 -13.39 3.63 -6.45
N ASN A 134 -13.22 3.55 -5.14
CA ASN A 134 -13.14 2.28 -4.41
C ASN A 134 -11.88 1.47 -4.76
N PHE A 135 -10.75 1.82 -4.14
CA PHE A 135 -9.51 1.06 -4.27
C PHE A 135 -9.71 -0.44 -3.97
N LYS A 136 -8.97 -1.27 -4.67
CA LYS A 136 -9.02 -2.72 -4.50
C LYS A 136 -8.23 -3.16 -3.28
N ARG A 137 -8.72 -4.18 -2.61
CA ARG A 137 -8.11 -4.81 -1.43
C ARG A 137 -8.48 -6.28 -1.40
N GLU A 138 -7.49 -7.13 -1.28
CA GLU A 138 -7.60 -8.58 -1.27
C GLU A 138 -6.92 -9.11 -0.01
N ALA A 139 -7.65 -9.84 0.83
CA ALA A 139 -7.08 -10.41 2.04
C ALA A 139 -6.06 -11.49 1.71
N ILE A 140 -4.92 -11.44 2.40
CA ILE A 140 -3.87 -12.46 2.31
C ILE A 140 -4.05 -13.39 3.52
N LEU A 141 -4.44 -14.64 3.26
CA LEU A 141 -4.90 -15.57 4.29
C LEU A 141 -3.80 -16.53 4.77
N ASP A 142 -2.75 -16.75 3.97
CA ASP A 142 -1.69 -17.70 4.28
C ASP A 142 -0.30 -17.14 4.00
N LYS A 143 0.75 -17.84 4.50
CA LYS A 143 2.15 -17.44 4.37
C LYS A 143 2.62 -17.49 2.92
N GLU A 144 2.23 -18.49 2.15
CA GLU A 144 2.70 -18.66 0.78
C GLU A 144 2.19 -17.52 -0.11
N TYR A 145 0.89 -17.22 -0.01
CA TYR A 145 0.32 -16.07 -0.71
C TYR A 145 0.98 -14.75 -0.28
N PHE A 146 1.29 -14.59 1.02
CA PHE A 146 1.97 -13.39 1.51
C PHE A 146 3.35 -13.20 0.87
N LEU A 147 4.19 -14.25 0.80
CA LEU A 147 5.51 -14.21 0.18
C LEU A 147 5.40 -13.90 -1.32
N ASN A 148 4.48 -14.57 -2.02
CA ASN A 148 4.26 -14.38 -3.46
C ASN A 148 3.70 -12.98 -3.76
N ALA A 149 2.84 -12.41 -2.93
CA ALA A 149 2.31 -11.05 -3.08
C ALA A 149 3.42 -9.99 -2.98
N ILE A 150 4.40 -10.16 -2.07
CA ILE A 150 5.55 -9.27 -1.95
C ILE A 150 6.38 -9.28 -3.23
N VAL A 151 6.71 -10.47 -3.75
CA VAL A 151 7.46 -10.59 -5.01
C VAL A 151 6.67 -10.04 -6.18
N TYR A 152 5.37 -10.33 -6.25
CA TYR A 152 4.48 -9.79 -7.28
C TYR A 152 4.51 -8.25 -7.31
N VAL A 153 4.41 -7.61 -6.14
CA VAL A 153 4.48 -6.15 -6.03
C VAL A 153 5.82 -5.62 -6.58
N HIS A 154 6.93 -6.22 -6.21
CA HIS A 154 8.25 -5.79 -6.68
C HIS A 154 8.48 -6.12 -8.17
N ARG A 155 7.89 -7.20 -8.70
CA ARG A 155 8.01 -7.60 -10.10
C ARG A 155 7.14 -6.77 -11.05
N ASN A 156 6.21 -5.98 -10.54
CA ASN A 156 5.26 -5.22 -11.35
C ASN A 156 5.93 -4.39 -12.46
N PRO A 157 7.04 -3.64 -12.20
CA PRO A 157 7.74 -2.91 -13.24
C PRO A 157 8.37 -3.80 -14.32
N ILE A 158 8.84 -5.00 -13.94
CA ILE A 158 9.41 -5.98 -14.87
C ILE A 158 8.29 -6.54 -15.76
N HIS A 159 7.17 -6.92 -15.14
CA HIS A 159 6.00 -7.44 -15.85
C HIS A 159 5.45 -6.45 -16.88
N HIS A 160 5.49 -5.15 -16.59
CA HIS A 160 5.06 -4.09 -17.49
C HIS A 160 6.17 -3.57 -18.43
N GLY A 161 7.36 -4.21 -18.46
CA GLY A 161 8.44 -3.89 -19.38
C GLY A 161 9.19 -2.57 -19.09
N PHE A 162 9.06 -2.01 -17.87
CA PHE A 162 9.79 -0.80 -17.49
C PHE A 162 11.24 -1.06 -17.13
N CYS A 163 11.57 -2.27 -16.70
CA CYS A 163 12.92 -2.70 -16.32
C CYS A 163 13.05 -4.21 -16.41
N THR A 164 14.29 -4.73 -16.21
CA THR A 164 14.60 -6.18 -16.26
C THR A 164 14.99 -6.76 -14.90
N GLN A 165 15.38 -5.92 -13.96
CA GLN A 165 15.79 -6.32 -12.62
C GLN A 165 14.98 -5.58 -11.56
N PHE A 166 14.76 -6.20 -10.39
CA PHE A 166 14.03 -5.58 -9.29
C PHE A 166 14.62 -4.25 -8.81
N SER A 167 15.94 -4.09 -8.88
CA SER A 167 16.65 -2.88 -8.45
C SER A 167 16.59 -1.71 -9.42
N ASP A 168 16.14 -1.92 -10.65
CA ASP A 168 16.18 -0.90 -11.70
C ASP A 168 15.05 0.12 -11.60
N TRP A 169 13.98 -0.22 -10.86
CA TRP A 169 12.84 0.67 -10.62
C TRP A 169 12.92 1.27 -9.21
N CYS A 170 13.30 2.54 -9.12
CA CYS A 170 13.55 3.21 -7.84
C CYS A 170 12.30 3.51 -7.00
N TYR A 171 11.10 3.30 -7.56
CA TYR A 171 9.82 3.53 -6.84
C TYR A 171 9.18 2.23 -6.35
N THR A 172 10.01 1.23 -6.03
CA THR A 172 9.62 0.05 -5.25
C THR A 172 10.40 -0.01 -3.96
N SER A 173 9.85 -0.69 -2.96
CA SER A 173 10.54 -0.95 -1.70
C SER A 173 11.66 -1.99 -1.80
N TYR A 174 11.89 -2.61 -2.98
CA TYR A 174 12.88 -3.69 -3.12
C TYR A 174 14.29 -3.27 -2.72
N SER A 175 14.77 -2.12 -3.22
CA SER A 175 16.13 -1.62 -2.93
C SER A 175 16.29 -1.24 -1.47
N GLU A 176 15.28 -0.61 -0.84
CA GLU A 176 15.28 -0.29 0.59
C GLU A 176 15.40 -1.56 1.46
N ILE A 177 14.66 -2.63 1.08
CA ILE A 177 14.70 -3.91 1.80
C ILE A 177 16.05 -4.61 1.57
N LYS A 178 16.57 -4.60 0.34
CA LYS A 178 17.89 -5.15 0.01
C LYS A 178 18.99 -4.49 0.82
N GLU A 179 18.95 -3.18 0.97
CA GLU A 179 19.90 -2.38 1.74
C GLU A 179 19.61 -2.39 3.25
N GLN A 180 18.52 -3.03 3.68
CA GLN A 180 18.05 -3.08 5.06
C GLN A 180 17.85 -1.69 5.68
N LYS A 181 17.41 -0.73 4.86
CA LYS A 181 17.19 0.66 5.28
C LYS A 181 15.89 1.17 4.72
N SER A 182 14.89 1.35 5.59
CA SER A 182 13.59 1.92 5.25
C SER A 182 12.91 2.51 6.48
N ASP A 183 12.25 3.63 6.29
CA ASP A 183 11.40 4.26 7.31
C ASP A 183 9.93 3.77 7.20
N ILE A 184 9.57 3.18 6.05
CA ILE A 184 8.21 2.73 5.74
C ILE A 184 8.03 1.24 5.99
N ILE A 185 9.04 0.42 5.66
CA ILE A 185 8.94 -1.05 5.68
C ILE A 185 9.24 -1.62 7.06
N GLU A 186 8.40 -2.54 7.51
CA GLU A 186 8.61 -3.30 8.75
C GLU A 186 9.66 -4.43 8.56
N LEU A 187 10.93 -4.03 8.39
CA LEU A 187 12.05 -4.92 8.03
C LEU A 187 12.18 -6.12 8.96
N THR A 188 12.10 -5.89 10.28
CA THR A 188 12.27 -6.96 11.28
C THR A 188 11.23 -8.06 11.11
N LYS A 189 9.96 -7.68 10.92
CA LYS A 189 8.88 -8.65 10.73
C LYS A 189 8.95 -9.30 9.36
N LEU A 190 9.31 -8.53 8.33
CA LEU A 190 9.50 -9.03 6.98
C LEU A 190 10.55 -10.16 6.95
N PHE A 191 11.74 -9.91 7.51
CA PHE A 191 12.79 -10.92 7.52
C PHE A 191 12.44 -12.14 8.39
N LYS A 192 11.65 -11.96 9.45
CA LYS A 192 11.13 -13.09 10.22
C LYS A 192 10.22 -14.00 9.37
N VAL A 193 9.41 -13.42 8.48
CA VAL A 193 8.50 -14.21 7.61
C VAL A 193 9.29 -14.96 6.53
N PHE A 194 10.39 -14.38 6.03
CA PHE A 194 11.30 -14.99 5.06
C PHE A 194 12.38 -15.89 5.67
N ASP A 195 12.41 -16.03 7.01
CA ASP A 195 13.47 -16.75 7.72
C ASP A 195 14.87 -16.16 7.45
N GLY A 196 14.96 -14.84 7.27
CA GLY A 196 16.18 -14.05 7.10
C GLY A 196 16.25 -13.24 5.81
N HIS A 197 17.17 -12.25 5.82
CA HIS A 197 17.40 -11.36 4.68
C HIS A 197 17.93 -12.10 3.43
N LEU A 198 18.86 -13.05 3.59
CA LEU A 198 19.38 -13.84 2.46
C LEU A 198 18.29 -14.67 1.81
N ASN A 199 17.38 -15.24 2.59
CA ASN A 199 16.26 -16.00 2.06
C ASN A 199 15.27 -15.12 1.30
N TYR A 200 15.04 -13.88 1.75
CA TYR A 200 14.27 -12.89 1.00
C TYR A 200 14.89 -12.64 -0.39
N LEU A 201 16.19 -12.39 -0.48
CA LEU A 201 16.88 -12.15 -1.74
C LEU A 201 16.85 -13.39 -2.66
N ASN A 202 17.13 -14.57 -2.10
CA ASN A 202 17.08 -15.84 -2.85
C ASN A 202 15.67 -16.12 -3.38
N PHE A 203 14.65 -15.90 -2.60
CA PHE A 203 13.26 -16.10 -3.00
C PHE A 203 12.88 -15.20 -4.19
N HIS A 204 13.26 -13.92 -4.16
CA HIS A 204 13.05 -12.99 -5.29
C HIS A 204 13.79 -13.46 -6.55
N THR A 205 15.05 -13.86 -6.42
CA THR A 205 15.84 -14.37 -7.55
C THR A 205 15.20 -15.61 -8.18
N GLN A 206 14.79 -16.59 -7.37
CA GLN A 206 14.11 -17.79 -7.84
C GLN A 206 12.80 -17.49 -8.56
N GLN A 207 12.00 -16.56 -8.04
CA GLN A 207 10.73 -16.16 -8.67
C GLN A 207 10.95 -15.40 -9.98
N LEU A 208 12.03 -14.62 -10.11
CA LEU A 208 12.38 -13.95 -11.36
C LEU A 208 12.80 -14.95 -12.44
N ILE A 209 13.61 -15.95 -12.09
CA ILE A 209 14.01 -17.03 -13.01
C ILE A 209 12.77 -17.77 -13.53
N LYS A 210 11.87 -18.17 -12.65
CA LYS A 210 10.61 -18.85 -13.04
C LYS A 210 9.76 -17.99 -13.97
N PHE A 211 9.67 -16.70 -13.69
CA PHE A 211 8.92 -15.77 -14.53
C PHE A 211 9.51 -15.65 -15.92
N ASN A 212 10.83 -15.46 -16.03
CA ASN A 212 11.50 -15.34 -17.32
C ASN A 212 11.33 -16.61 -18.17
N GLN A 213 11.46 -17.79 -17.55
CA GLN A 213 11.22 -19.07 -18.23
C GLN A 213 9.77 -19.19 -18.75
N SER A 214 8.77 -18.72 -18.01
CA SER A 214 7.38 -18.75 -18.47
C SER A 214 7.13 -17.81 -19.65
N VAL A 215 7.75 -16.64 -19.64
CA VAL A 215 7.64 -15.67 -20.76
C VAL A 215 8.32 -16.18 -22.03
N GLU A 216 9.48 -16.85 -21.91
CA GLU A 216 10.17 -17.46 -23.05
C GLU A 216 9.34 -18.59 -23.71
N LEU A 217 8.59 -19.36 -22.91
CA LEU A 217 7.71 -20.42 -23.41
C LEU A 217 6.44 -19.91 -24.10
N GLU A 218 5.99 -18.71 -23.76
CA GLU A 218 4.81 -18.07 -24.36
C GLU A 218 5.15 -17.17 -25.56
N ALA A 219 6.44 -16.91 -25.85
CA ALA A 219 6.84 -16.13 -27.00
C ALA A 219 6.55 -16.92 -28.30
N PRO A 220 5.79 -16.39 -29.25
CA PRO A 220 5.59 -17.06 -30.54
C PRO A 220 6.90 -17.17 -31.29
N LEU A 221 7.17 -18.34 -31.88
CA LEU A 221 8.31 -18.64 -32.77
C LEU A 221 8.23 -17.77 -34.04
#